data_3787e1caa50467fdabaa320c05ae9c3d
#
_entry.id   3787e1caa50467fdabaa320c05ae9c3d
#
_cell.length_a   1.000
_cell.length_b   1.000
_cell.length_c   1.000
_cell.angle_alpha   90.00
_cell.angle_beta   90.00
_cell.angle_gamma   90.00
#
_symmetry.space_group_name_H-M   'P 1'
#
loop_
_entity.id
_entity.type
_entity.pdbx_description
1 polymer ?
#
loop_
_entity_poly.entity_id
_entity_poly.type
_entity_poly.pdbx_seq_one_letter_code
_entity_poly.pdbx_strand_id
1 'polypeptide(L)'
;VGPGWVWGRGGAYSQGMQPIPRTIYADEHDQFRAAFRGWLDSEVVPHHEQWEHEQITPRSLWLSAGKQGFLGLTVPEQYGGGGTDDYRFAAIMAEEIGYTGVIGSGNGMTLHNDIVLPYFLGLCNDEQKQRFLPGMCAGDIIGALAITEPNTGSDVGGVRTTAVKHGDTFVVNGAKTFISNGINSDVVVTTVKTDPSAGHRGMSLLLLERGMPGFERGRNLDKMGMHAQDTAELFFTDVEVPAANLLGEEGKGFYYLMHNLAQERLGIAVGAAAVAAAAIDWTLDYTKERKAFGQPVAHFQNSKFVLAELHTETQAAQVYVDRCIELHCEGKLTAEQAAAAKYWTTELQNKVVDRCVQLHGGYGYMREYPIARAWADSRIQSIYGGTSEIMKEIVGRSLVGG
;
A
#
# COMPACT_ATOMS: atom_id res chain seq x y z
N VAL A 1 13.26 1.09 31.51
CA VAL A 1 13.68 2.41 31.04
C VAL A 1 14.88 2.13 30.13
N GLY A 2 14.63 1.79 28.88
CA GLY A 2 15.65 1.66 27.84
C GLY A 2 16.01 3.03 27.29
N PRO A 3 17.21 3.24 26.70
CA PRO A 3 17.58 4.50 26.12
C PRO A 3 16.61 4.83 24.99
N GLY A 4 15.99 6.02 25.09
CA GLY A 4 15.12 6.54 24.05
C GLY A 4 15.91 6.68 22.75
N TRP A 5 15.64 5.82 21.79
CA TRP A 5 16.18 5.90 20.45
C TRP A 5 15.49 7.06 19.73
N VAL A 6 16.13 8.19 19.73
CA VAL A 6 15.75 9.31 18.86
C VAL A 6 16.16 8.91 17.45
N TRP A 7 15.19 8.65 16.60
CA TRP A 7 15.37 8.40 15.18
C TRP A 7 16.05 9.59 14.55
N GLY A 8 17.36 9.47 14.38
CA GLY A 8 18.18 10.57 13.98
C GLY A 8 18.19 10.76 12.48
N ARG A 9 17.79 11.97 12.10
CA ARG A 9 18.34 12.80 11.02
C ARG A 9 18.91 12.01 9.86
N GLY A 10 18.49 12.32 8.63
CA GLY A 10 19.10 11.86 7.40
C GLY A 10 20.62 11.75 7.54
N GLY A 11 21.07 10.57 7.94
CA GLY A 11 22.47 10.33 8.25
C GLY A 11 23.23 10.36 6.95
N ALA A 12 24.18 11.26 6.84
CA ALA A 12 25.29 11.07 5.93
C ALA A 12 25.77 9.62 6.13
N TYR A 13 25.68 8.79 5.09
CA TYR A 13 26.23 7.44 5.08
C TYR A 13 27.62 7.48 5.70
N SER A 14 27.78 6.85 6.86
CA SER A 14 29.09 6.74 7.49
C SER A 14 30.04 6.12 6.47
N GLN A 15 31.32 6.54 6.42
CA GLN A 15 32.40 6.13 5.52
C GLN A 15 32.33 4.65 5.01
N GLY A 16 31.31 4.30 4.23
CA GLY A 16 31.01 2.98 3.72
C GLY A 16 30.75 3.00 2.21
N MET A 17 30.37 1.86 1.66
CA MET A 17 29.97 1.74 0.26
C MET A 17 28.76 2.65 0.02
N GLN A 18 28.88 3.57 -0.95
CA GLN A 18 27.77 4.44 -1.34
C GLN A 18 26.76 3.64 -2.17
N PRO A 19 25.44 3.85 -2.00
CA PRO A 19 24.45 3.24 -2.86
C PRO A 19 24.59 3.74 -4.29
N ILE A 20 24.05 2.96 -5.25
CA ILE A 20 23.96 3.40 -6.64
C ILE A 20 23.11 4.68 -6.69
N PRO A 21 23.63 5.79 -7.30
CA PRO A 21 22.87 7.03 -7.38
C PRO A 21 21.55 6.84 -8.14
N ARG A 22 20.49 7.38 -7.59
CA ARG A 22 19.16 7.38 -8.22
C ARG A 22 18.99 8.66 -9.03
N THR A 23 18.71 8.52 -10.31
CA THR A 23 18.61 9.64 -11.26
C THR A 23 17.16 9.96 -11.65
N ILE A 24 16.20 9.26 -11.10
CA ILE A 24 14.78 9.43 -11.45
C ILE A 24 14.13 10.64 -10.77
N TYR A 25 14.73 11.17 -9.71
CA TYR A 25 14.20 12.30 -8.96
C TYR A 25 14.92 13.61 -9.33
N ALA A 26 14.15 14.71 -9.39
CA ALA A 26 14.61 16.08 -9.56
C ALA A 26 14.45 16.85 -8.24
N ASP A 27 14.91 18.10 -8.20
CA ASP A 27 14.91 18.95 -6.98
C ASP A 27 13.52 19.08 -6.34
N GLU A 28 12.45 19.16 -7.14
CA GLU A 28 11.07 19.22 -6.64
C GLU A 28 10.65 17.95 -5.91
N HIS A 29 11.10 16.78 -6.38
CA HIS A 29 10.86 15.50 -5.73
C HIS A 29 11.60 15.41 -4.39
N ASP A 30 12.82 15.91 -4.34
CA ASP A 30 13.62 15.94 -3.10
C ASP A 30 13.01 16.91 -2.07
N GLN A 31 12.47 18.06 -2.52
CA GLN A 31 11.72 18.97 -1.66
C GLN A 31 10.44 18.34 -1.11
N PHE A 32 9.68 17.66 -1.95
CA PHE A 32 8.48 16.92 -1.53
C PHE A 32 8.83 15.83 -0.54
N ARG A 33 9.89 15.04 -0.82
CA ARG A 33 10.41 14.00 0.09
C ARG A 33 10.75 14.60 1.47
N ALA A 34 11.44 15.70 1.50
CA ALA A 34 11.81 16.37 2.75
C ALA A 34 10.58 16.85 3.53
N ALA A 35 9.59 17.43 2.84
CA ALA A 35 8.34 17.87 3.44
C ALA A 35 7.52 16.70 3.99
N PHE A 36 7.35 15.62 3.21
CA PHE A 36 6.60 14.44 3.62
C PHE A 36 7.29 13.70 4.77
N ARG A 37 8.62 13.54 4.72
CA ARG A 37 9.42 12.97 5.81
C ARG A 37 9.25 13.79 7.10
N GLY A 38 9.38 15.12 7.02
CA GLY A 38 9.21 16.01 8.18
C GLY A 38 7.81 15.87 8.81
N TRP A 39 6.78 15.70 7.98
CA TRP A 39 5.43 15.44 8.46
C TRP A 39 5.30 14.04 9.10
N LEU A 40 5.87 12.99 8.50
CA LEU A 40 5.89 11.65 9.10
C LEU A 40 6.59 11.66 10.46
N ASP A 41 7.74 12.33 10.58
CA ASP A 41 8.52 12.41 11.80
C ASP A 41 7.79 13.18 12.93
N SER A 42 6.94 14.15 12.58
CA SER A 42 6.18 14.94 13.56
C SER A 42 4.81 14.35 13.92
N GLU A 43 4.07 13.83 12.93
CA GLU A 43 2.66 13.46 13.08
C GLU A 43 2.42 11.95 13.15
N VAL A 44 3.34 11.12 12.62
CA VAL A 44 3.10 9.67 12.49
C VAL A 44 4.02 8.87 13.39
N VAL A 45 5.32 9.06 13.27
CA VAL A 45 6.33 8.27 13.99
C VAL A 45 6.11 8.30 15.53
N PRO A 46 5.85 9.45 16.17
CA PRO A 46 5.65 9.51 17.62
C PRO A 46 4.40 8.78 18.12
N HIS A 47 3.42 8.57 17.24
CA HIS A 47 2.13 7.97 17.57
C HIS A 47 1.96 6.55 17.03
N HIS A 48 2.87 6.08 16.20
CA HIS A 48 2.76 4.80 15.51
C HIS A 48 2.54 3.62 16.45
N GLU A 49 3.32 3.53 17.55
CA GLU A 49 3.19 2.45 18.53
C GLU A 49 1.82 2.44 19.23
N GLN A 50 1.29 3.62 19.54
CA GLN A 50 -0.05 3.77 20.10
C GLN A 50 -1.11 3.26 19.11
N TRP A 51 -1.04 3.66 17.84
CA TRP A 51 -2.01 3.24 16.82
C TRP A 51 -1.90 1.75 16.48
N GLU A 52 -0.69 1.18 16.54
CA GLU A 52 -0.49 -0.27 16.46
C GLU A 52 -1.25 -1.00 17.58
N HIS A 53 -1.29 -0.41 18.77
CA HIS A 53 -2.00 -0.96 19.92
C HIS A 53 -3.52 -0.78 19.82
N GLU A 54 -3.95 0.37 19.30
CA GLU A 54 -5.37 0.71 19.06
C GLU A 54 -5.94 0.02 17.82
N GLN A 55 -5.07 -0.55 16.97
CA GLN A 55 -5.38 -1.22 15.71
C GLN A 55 -6.08 -0.32 14.68
N ILE A 56 -5.91 0.99 14.77
CA ILE A 56 -6.50 1.97 13.85
C ILE A 56 -5.77 3.31 13.92
N THR A 57 -5.65 4.00 12.80
CA THR A 57 -5.22 5.40 12.76
C THR A 57 -6.42 6.34 12.99
N PRO A 58 -6.25 7.45 13.71
CA PRO A 58 -7.33 8.39 13.94
C PRO A 58 -7.65 9.20 12.67
N ARG A 59 -8.90 9.63 12.53
CA ARG A 59 -9.33 10.49 11.41
C ARG A 59 -8.59 11.83 11.36
N SER A 60 -8.12 12.35 12.50
CA SER A 60 -7.29 13.55 12.54
C SER A 60 -5.99 13.45 11.74
N LEU A 61 -5.42 12.24 11.59
CA LEU A 61 -4.26 12.01 10.74
C LEU A 61 -4.59 12.29 9.25
N TRP A 62 -5.76 11.85 8.80
CA TRP A 62 -6.23 12.07 7.44
C TRP A 62 -6.45 13.54 7.14
N LEU A 63 -7.09 14.28 8.07
CA LEU A 63 -7.26 15.72 7.96
C LEU A 63 -5.92 16.47 7.95
N SER A 64 -4.95 16.02 8.76
CA SER A 64 -3.59 16.58 8.77
C SER A 64 -2.89 16.34 7.42
N ALA A 65 -2.97 15.12 6.87
CA ALA A 65 -2.39 14.79 5.57
C ALA A 65 -3.04 15.60 4.42
N GLY A 66 -4.38 15.73 4.42
CA GLY A 66 -5.11 16.54 3.45
C GLY A 66 -4.72 18.02 3.51
N LYS A 67 -4.62 18.59 4.71
CA LYS A 67 -4.18 19.97 4.91
C LYS A 67 -2.77 20.25 4.35
N GLN A 68 -1.88 19.26 4.36
CA GLN A 68 -0.53 19.36 3.80
C GLN A 68 -0.48 19.06 2.30
N GLY A 69 -1.60 18.66 1.67
CA GLY A 69 -1.65 18.30 0.26
C GLY A 69 -1.07 16.92 -0.06
N PHE A 70 -0.96 16.03 0.93
CA PHE A 70 -0.47 14.66 0.72
C PHE A 70 -1.56 13.69 0.28
N LEU A 71 -2.83 14.13 0.24
CA LEU A 71 -3.95 13.38 -0.34
C LEU A 71 -4.35 13.98 -1.68
N GLY A 72 -4.71 13.13 -2.65
CA GLY A 72 -5.17 13.57 -3.95
C GLY A 72 -4.09 14.19 -4.84
N LEU A 73 -2.85 13.69 -4.81
CA LEU A 73 -1.74 14.22 -5.63
C LEU A 73 -2.09 14.33 -7.11
N THR A 74 -2.76 13.31 -7.67
CA THR A 74 -3.16 13.23 -9.08
C THR A 74 -4.52 13.86 -9.38
N VAL A 75 -5.27 14.27 -8.35
CA VAL A 75 -6.58 14.89 -8.50
C VAL A 75 -6.40 16.32 -9.04
N PRO A 76 -7.18 16.75 -10.06
CA PRO A 76 -7.11 18.10 -10.57
C PRO A 76 -7.31 19.18 -9.50
N GLU A 77 -6.60 20.31 -9.60
CA GLU A 77 -6.65 21.42 -8.64
C GLU A 77 -8.07 21.96 -8.42
N GLN A 78 -8.93 21.92 -9.42
CA GLN A 78 -10.34 22.34 -9.31
C GLN A 78 -11.14 21.55 -8.27
N TYR A 79 -10.67 20.35 -7.89
CA TYR A 79 -11.25 19.53 -6.84
C TYR A 79 -10.39 19.53 -5.54
N GLY A 80 -9.38 20.40 -5.49
CA GLY A 80 -8.52 20.55 -4.32
C GLY A 80 -7.32 19.60 -4.27
N GLY A 81 -7.00 18.92 -5.36
CA GLY A 81 -5.83 18.04 -5.47
C GLY A 81 -4.57 18.73 -5.95
N GLY A 82 -3.49 17.95 -6.10
CA GLY A 82 -2.18 18.41 -6.53
C GLY A 82 -2.03 18.63 -8.04
N GLY A 83 -2.92 18.06 -8.85
CA GLY A 83 -2.94 18.22 -10.31
C GLY A 83 -1.74 17.63 -11.05
N THR A 84 -0.98 16.71 -10.43
CA THR A 84 0.21 16.12 -11.06
C THR A 84 -0.03 14.70 -11.56
N ASP A 85 0.39 14.41 -12.80
CA ASP A 85 0.41 13.05 -13.35
C ASP A 85 1.74 12.33 -13.06
N ASP A 86 2.65 12.97 -12.34
CA ASP A 86 3.96 12.40 -12.04
C ASP A 86 3.89 11.41 -10.88
N TYR A 87 3.92 10.13 -11.20
CA TYR A 87 3.85 9.05 -10.23
C TYR A 87 5.03 9.04 -9.21
N ARG A 88 6.13 9.75 -9.50
CA ARG A 88 7.29 9.82 -8.60
C ARG A 88 6.93 10.41 -7.24
N PHE A 89 5.96 11.31 -7.16
CA PHE A 89 5.47 11.83 -5.88
C PHE A 89 4.78 10.74 -5.03
N ALA A 90 3.95 9.92 -5.64
CA ALA A 90 3.33 8.77 -4.98
C ALA A 90 4.37 7.72 -4.57
N ALA A 91 5.34 7.44 -5.44
CA ALA A 91 6.47 6.56 -5.13
C ALA A 91 7.26 7.05 -3.91
N ILE A 92 7.52 8.36 -3.79
CA ILE A 92 8.18 8.94 -2.61
C ILE A 92 7.37 8.70 -1.35
N MET A 93 6.04 8.85 -1.37
CA MET A 93 5.23 8.56 -0.18
C MET A 93 5.37 7.10 0.25
N ALA A 94 5.29 6.16 -0.68
CA ALA A 94 5.46 4.73 -0.38
C ALA A 94 6.87 4.42 0.16
N GLU A 95 7.91 5.05 -0.41
CA GLU A 95 9.29 4.92 0.06
C GLU A 95 9.46 5.44 1.49
N GLU A 96 9.00 6.66 1.76
CA GLU A 96 9.18 7.29 3.06
C GLU A 96 8.42 6.56 4.18
N ILE A 97 7.20 6.10 3.90
CA ILE A 97 6.41 5.26 4.82
C ILE A 97 7.15 3.93 5.10
N GLY A 98 7.68 3.29 4.06
CA GLY A 98 8.46 2.07 4.20
C GLY A 98 9.76 2.28 4.98
N TYR A 99 10.50 3.31 4.63
CA TYR A 99 11.81 3.60 5.23
C TYR A 99 11.72 4.04 6.69
N THR A 100 10.67 4.77 7.08
CA THR A 100 10.43 5.14 8.49
C THR A 100 9.90 4.00 9.35
N GLY A 101 9.49 2.89 8.74
CA GLY A 101 8.97 1.72 9.48
C GLY A 101 7.56 1.89 10.02
N VAL A 102 6.77 2.82 9.44
CA VAL A 102 5.40 3.13 9.86
C VAL A 102 4.34 2.62 8.86
N ILE A 103 4.61 1.48 8.21
CA ILE A 103 3.73 0.94 7.18
C ILE A 103 2.30 0.77 7.69
N GLY A 104 2.10 0.23 8.89
CA GLY A 104 0.78 0.07 9.48
C GLY A 104 -0.02 1.38 9.56
N SER A 105 0.65 2.50 9.86
CA SER A 105 -0.01 3.81 9.95
C SER A 105 -0.14 4.54 8.61
N GLY A 106 0.77 4.29 7.65
CA GLY A 106 0.83 5.02 6.39
C GLY A 106 0.12 4.36 5.22
N ASN A 107 -0.02 3.02 5.24
CA ASN A 107 -0.54 2.26 4.10
C ASN A 107 -1.98 2.64 3.70
N GLY A 108 -2.80 3.05 4.66
CA GLY A 108 -4.16 3.52 4.37
C GLY A 108 -4.18 4.74 3.43
N MET A 109 -3.22 5.67 3.58
CA MET A 109 -3.09 6.85 2.73
C MET A 109 -2.59 6.50 1.32
N THR A 110 -1.60 5.59 1.20
CA THR A 110 -1.15 5.12 -0.12
C THR A 110 -2.25 4.35 -0.84
N LEU A 111 -3.02 3.50 -0.14
CA LEU A 111 -4.20 2.84 -0.71
C LEU A 111 -5.24 3.85 -1.21
N HIS A 112 -5.52 4.89 -0.44
CA HIS A 112 -6.46 5.93 -0.82
C HIS A 112 -6.00 6.69 -2.08
N ASN A 113 -4.71 7.12 -2.11
CA ASN A 113 -4.14 7.88 -3.22
C ASN A 113 -3.92 7.04 -4.48
N ASP A 114 -3.30 5.86 -4.34
CA ASP A 114 -2.73 5.14 -5.47
C ASP A 114 -3.63 4.03 -6.00
N ILE A 115 -4.59 3.60 -5.16
CA ILE A 115 -5.52 2.53 -5.51
C ILE A 115 -6.93 3.07 -5.68
N VAL A 116 -7.49 3.80 -4.68
CA VAL A 116 -8.90 4.21 -4.73
C VAL A 116 -9.13 5.40 -5.64
N LEU A 117 -8.37 6.47 -5.50
CA LEU A 117 -8.54 7.69 -6.31
C LEU A 117 -8.46 7.46 -7.82
N PRO A 118 -7.61 6.58 -8.36
CA PRO A 118 -7.61 6.27 -9.80
C PRO A 118 -8.96 5.77 -10.33
N TYR A 119 -9.74 5.02 -9.52
CA TYR A 119 -11.09 4.63 -9.93
C TYR A 119 -12.02 5.84 -10.03
N PHE A 120 -11.94 6.80 -9.11
CA PHE A 120 -12.73 8.01 -9.16
C PHE A 120 -12.33 8.90 -10.33
N LEU A 121 -11.05 9.08 -10.57
CA LEU A 121 -10.54 9.89 -11.67
C LEU A 121 -10.93 9.34 -13.04
N GLY A 122 -10.79 8.03 -13.23
CA GLY A 122 -11.01 7.37 -14.52
C GLY A 122 -12.46 7.02 -14.82
N LEU A 123 -13.31 6.82 -13.82
CA LEU A 123 -14.62 6.21 -14.00
C LEU A 123 -15.79 7.07 -13.52
N CYS A 124 -15.59 8.01 -12.59
CA CYS A 124 -16.64 8.92 -12.15
C CYS A 124 -17.03 9.91 -13.24
N ASN A 125 -18.32 10.18 -13.33
CA ASN A 125 -18.83 11.35 -14.05
C ASN A 125 -18.54 12.64 -13.27
N ASP A 126 -18.84 13.81 -13.87
CA ASP A 126 -18.51 15.10 -13.26
C ASP A 126 -19.26 15.35 -11.94
N GLU A 127 -20.50 14.88 -11.81
CA GLU A 127 -21.29 15.00 -10.59
C GLU A 127 -20.67 14.17 -9.45
N GLN A 128 -20.28 12.95 -9.74
CA GLN A 128 -19.59 12.07 -8.77
C GLN A 128 -18.23 12.66 -8.38
N LYS A 129 -17.45 13.18 -9.34
CA LYS A 129 -16.17 13.85 -9.07
C LYS A 129 -16.35 15.05 -8.16
N GLN A 130 -17.31 15.93 -8.45
CA GLN A 130 -17.62 17.11 -7.64
C GLN A 130 -18.05 16.72 -6.23
N ARG A 131 -18.77 15.62 -6.08
CA ARG A 131 -19.29 15.12 -4.81
C ARG A 131 -18.21 14.55 -3.91
N PHE A 132 -17.26 13.77 -4.44
CA PHE A 132 -16.33 12.99 -3.65
C PHE A 132 -14.92 13.56 -3.59
N LEU A 133 -14.36 13.99 -4.71
CA LEU A 133 -12.93 14.34 -4.80
C LEU A 133 -12.51 15.45 -3.83
N PRO A 134 -13.26 16.55 -3.63
CA PRO A 134 -12.85 17.58 -2.68
C PRO A 134 -12.68 17.06 -1.25
N GLY A 135 -13.64 16.26 -0.77
CA GLY A 135 -13.55 15.64 0.55
C GLY A 135 -12.44 14.58 0.66
N MET A 136 -12.16 13.87 -0.44
CA MET A 136 -11.07 12.89 -0.48
C MET A 136 -9.70 13.57 -0.42
N CYS A 137 -9.52 14.70 -1.10
CA CYS A 137 -8.29 15.50 -1.02
C CYS A 137 -8.10 16.15 0.37
N ALA A 138 -9.19 16.61 0.98
CA ALA A 138 -9.15 17.23 2.31
C ALA A 138 -8.96 16.22 3.47
N GLY A 139 -9.16 14.91 3.21
CA GLY A 139 -9.15 13.86 4.23
C GLY A 139 -10.45 13.71 5.01
N ASP A 140 -11.51 14.43 4.61
CA ASP A 140 -12.86 14.31 5.17
C ASP A 140 -13.55 13.02 4.71
N ILE A 141 -13.26 12.58 3.48
CA ILE A 141 -13.78 11.35 2.88
C ILE A 141 -12.63 10.36 2.69
N ILE A 142 -12.68 9.26 3.39
CA ILE A 142 -11.71 8.16 3.27
C ILE A 142 -12.27 7.10 2.34
N GLY A 143 -11.48 6.71 1.34
CA GLY A 143 -11.86 5.67 0.39
C GLY A 143 -11.32 4.30 0.74
N ALA A 144 -12.08 3.27 0.35
CA ALA A 144 -11.66 1.87 0.37
C ALA A 144 -12.02 1.16 -0.93
N LEU A 145 -11.37 0.02 -1.20
CA LEU A 145 -11.67 -0.85 -2.34
C LEU A 145 -12.04 -2.25 -1.81
N ALA A 146 -13.24 -2.71 -2.11
CA ALA A 146 -13.79 -3.98 -1.63
C ALA A 146 -13.96 -4.99 -2.78
N ILE A 147 -12.97 -5.88 -2.94
CA ILE A 147 -12.97 -6.93 -3.95
C ILE A 147 -13.16 -8.29 -3.28
N THR A 148 -12.27 -8.63 -2.36
CA THR A 148 -12.14 -9.96 -1.75
C THR A 148 -13.37 -10.34 -0.93
N GLU A 149 -13.81 -11.60 -1.08
CA GLU A 149 -14.90 -12.19 -0.31
C GLU A 149 -14.39 -13.41 0.47
N PRO A 150 -15.13 -13.92 1.47
CA PRO A 150 -14.70 -15.08 2.27
C PRO A 150 -14.28 -16.30 1.44
N ASN A 151 -14.84 -16.46 0.25
CA ASN A 151 -14.56 -17.59 -0.65
C ASN A 151 -13.82 -17.19 -1.94
N THR A 152 -13.41 -15.91 -2.09
CA THR A 152 -12.87 -15.39 -3.34
C THR A 152 -11.74 -14.40 -3.05
N GLY A 153 -10.52 -14.75 -3.47
CA GLY A 153 -9.33 -13.88 -3.39
C GLY A 153 -8.66 -13.78 -4.75
N SER A 154 -7.77 -14.71 -5.08
CA SER A 154 -7.06 -14.74 -6.38
C SER A 154 -7.99 -14.91 -7.59
N ASP A 155 -9.10 -15.64 -7.43
CA ASP A 155 -10.16 -15.76 -8.44
C ASP A 155 -11.15 -14.60 -8.34
N VAL A 156 -10.72 -13.40 -8.77
CA VAL A 156 -11.55 -12.18 -8.75
C VAL A 156 -12.85 -12.37 -9.53
N GLY A 157 -12.86 -13.19 -10.60
CA GLY A 157 -14.04 -13.50 -11.38
C GLY A 157 -15.13 -14.24 -10.59
N GLY A 158 -14.75 -14.91 -9.51
CA GLY A 158 -15.62 -15.73 -8.66
C GLY A 158 -16.39 -14.96 -7.58
N VAL A 159 -16.36 -13.61 -7.54
CA VAL A 159 -17.14 -12.80 -6.58
C VAL A 159 -18.63 -13.14 -6.65
N ARG A 160 -19.30 -13.13 -5.49
CA ARG A 160 -20.70 -13.55 -5.31
C ARG A 160 -21.61 -12.46 -4.77
N THR A 161 -21.06 -11.36 -4.24
CA THR A 161 -21.87 -10.19 -3.85
C THR A 161 -22.70 -9.74 -5.05
N THR A 162 -24.01 -9.70 -4.91
CA THR A 162 -24.96 -9.37 -5.99
C THR A 162 -25.45 -7.94 -5.87
N ALA A 163 -25.84 -7.36 -7.00
CA ALA A 163 -26.54 -6.08 -7.07
C ALA A 163 -27.68 -6.21 -8.09
N VAL A 164 -28.89 -6.33 -7.60
CA VAL A 164 -30.08 -6.47 -8.45
C VAL A 164 -30.70 -5.11 -8.69
N LYS A 165 -30.88 -4.73 -9.96
CA LYS A 165 -31.43 -3.42 -10.34
C LYS A 165 -32.95 -3.38 -10.19
N HIS A 166 -33.44 -2.38 -9.48
CA HIS A 166 -34.85 -2.08 -9.30
C HIS A 166 -35.09 -0.57 -9.62
N GLY A 167 -35.50 -0.28 -10.83
CA GLY A 167 -35.65 1.12 -11.26
C GLY A 167 -34.36 1.92 -11.17
N ASP A 168 -34.33 2.94 -10.34
CA ASP A 168 -33.17 3.83 -10.13
C ASP A 168 -32.28 3.41 -8.93
N THR A 169 -32.43 2.18 -8.43
CA THR A 169 -31.62 1.62 -7.33
C THR A 169 -31.08 0.25 -7.67
N PHE A 170 -29.97 -0.11 -7.05
CA PHE A 170 -29.47 -1.48 -6.94
C PHE A 170 -29.68 -1.98 -5.52
N VAL A 171 -30.21 -3.18 -5.34
CA VAL A 171 -30.27 -3.86 -4.04
C VAL A 171 -29.04 -4.77 -3.94
N VAL A 172 -28.14 -4.45 -2.99
CA VAL A 172 -26.85 -5.14 -2.82
C VAL A 172 -26.94 -6.13 -1.65
N ASN A 173 -26.53 -7.38 -1.92
CA ASN A 173 -26.46 -8.45 -0.94
C ASN A 173 -25.12 -9.19 -1.05
N GLY A 174 -24.44 -9.41 0.09
CA GLY A 174 -23.18 -10.15 0.14
C GLY A 174 -22.27 -9.75 1.28
N ALA A 175 -21.01 -10.15 1.17
CA ALA A 175 -20.00 -9.81 2.17
C ALA A 175 -18.63 -9.64 1.51
N LYS A 176 -17.82 -8.77 2.08
CA LYS A 176 -16.41 -8.55 1.70
C LYS A 176 -15.53 -8.79 2.91
N THR A 177 -14.28 -9.24 2.68
CA THR A 177 -13.32 -9.48 3.77
C THR A 177 -11.95 -8.93 3.42
N PHE A 178 -11.14 -8.68 4.45
CA PHE A 178 -9.80 -8.10 4.35
C PHE A 178 -9.76 -6.71 3.71
N ILE A 179 -10.78 -5.88 3.97
CA ILE A 179 -10.89 -4.55 3.37
C ILE A 179 -10.11 -3.55 4.21
N SER A 180 -8.97 -3.10 3.67
CA SER A 180 -8.18 -2.01 4.25
C SER A 180 -8.96 -0.69 4.21
N ASN A 181 -8.81 0.14 5.22
CA ASN A 181 -9.65 1.30 5.50
C ASN A 181 -11.13 0.94 5.74
N GLY A 182 -11.48 -0.34 5.88
CA GLY A 182 -12.87 -0.78 5.97
C GLY A 182 -13.63 -0.21 7.16
N ILE A 183 -12.93 0.04 8.29
CA ILE A 183 -13.51 0.73 9.46
C ILE A 183 -13.58 2.24 9.23
N ASN A 184 -12.48 2.85 8.74
CA ASN A 184 -12.36 4.29 8.59
C ASN A 184 -13.08 4.85 7.35
N SER A 185 -13.30 4.05 6.29
CA SER A 185 -13.82 4.53 5.01
C SER A 185 -15.20 5.18 5.11
N ASP A 186 -15.42 6.21 4.32
CA ASP A 186 -16.72 6.86 4.12
C ASP A 186 -17.36 6.40 2.80
N VAL A 187 -16.54 6.06 1.81
CA VAL A 187 -16.98 5.51 0.53
C VAL A 187 -16.14 4.29 0.17
N VAL A 188 -16.80 3.26 -0.33
CA VAL A 188 -16.18 1.98 -0.70
C VAL A 188 -16.49 1.67 -2.17
N VAL A 189 -15.45 1.60 -3.00
CA VAL A 189 -15.57 1.03 -4.35
C VAL A 189 -15.77 -0.47 -4.21
N THR A 190 -16.95 -0.96 -4.49
CA THR A 190 -17.35 -2.35 -4.21
C THR A 190 -17.60 -3.11 -5.49
N THR A 191 -16.93 -4.27 -5.65
CA THR A 191 -17.22 -5.19 -6.76
C THR A 191 -18.49 -5.98 -6.48
N VAL A 192 -19.38 -6.02 -7.46
CA VAL A 192 -20.66 -6.72 -7.38
C VAL A 192 -20.95 -7.49 -8.66
N LYS A 193 -21.85 -8.46 -8.61
CA LYS A 193 -22.47 -9.11 -9.78
C LYS A 193 -23.81 -8.46 -10.08
N THR A 194 -23.88 -7.70 -11.16
CA THR A 194 -25.16 -7.21 -11.73
C THR A 194 -25.79 -8.25 -12.66
N ASP A 195 -24.96 -9.11 -13.27
CA ASP A 195 -25.42 -10.31 -14.00
C ASP A 195 -24.59 -11.55 -13.59
N PRO A 196 -25.06 -12.36 -12.64
CA PRO A 196 -24.36 -13.57 -12.21
C PRO A 196 -24.13 -14.60 -13.34
N SER A 197 -24.96 -14.60 -14.39
CA SER A 197 -24.90 -15.56 -15.50
C SER A 197 -23.76 -15.25 -16.48
N ALA A 198 -23.31 -13.99 -16.55
CA ALA A 198 -22.31 -13.52 -17.50
C ALA A 198 -20.84 -13.71 -17.04
N GLY A 199 -20.60 -14.44 -15.95
CA GLY A 199 -19.25 -14.64 -15.41
C GLY A 199 -18.54 -13.34 -15.05
N HIS A 200 -17.30 -13.15 -15.49
CA HIS A 200 -16.54 -11.89 -15.23
C HIS A 200 -17.13 -10.67 -15.95
N ARG A 201 -17.87 -10.87 -17.05
CA ARG A 201 -18.56 -9.80 -17.79
C ARG A 201 -19.83 -9.29 -17.11
N GLY A 202 -20.30 -9.97 -16.07
CA GLY A 202 -21.41 -9.52 -15.23
C GLY A 202 -20.97 -8.77 -13.98
N MET A 203 -19.69 -8.43 -13.86
CA MET A 203 -19.16 -7.65 -12.74
C MET A 203 -19.30 -6.15 -12.99
N SER A 204 -19.71 -5.42 -11.96
CA SER A 204 -19.81 -3.96 -11.94
C SER A 204 -19.13 -3.41 -10.68
N LEU A 205 -18.89 -2.11 -10.66
CA LEU A 205 -18.38 -1.38 -9.49
C LEU A 205 -19.47 -0.42 -9.00
N LEU A 206 -19.77 -0.48 -7.71
CA LEU A 206 -20.71 0.42 -7.05
C LEU A 206 -20.00 1.20 -5.92
N LEU A 207 -20.37 2.46 -5.75
CA LEU A 207 -19.96 3.28 -4.60
C LEU A 207 -20.97 3.05 -3.46
N LEU A 208 -20.53 2.36 -2.41
CA LEU A 208 -21.29 2.18 -1.18
C LEU A 208 -20.79 3.18 -0.16
N GLU A 209 -21.71 3.90 0.48
CA GLU A 209 -21.39 4.99 1.39
C GLU A 209 -21.70 4.63 2.83
N ARG A 210 -20.91 5.20 3.74
CA ARG A 210 -21.14 5.10 5.18
C ARG A 210 -22.57 5.55 5.51
N GLY A 211 -23.26 4.76 6.30
CA GLY A 211 -24.61 5.09 6.79
C GLY A 211 -25.76 4.60 5.89
N MET A 212 -25.47 3.98 4.72
CA MET A 212 -26.51 3.31 3.96
C MET A 212 -27.16 2.18 4.81
N PRO A 213 -28.49 2.13 4.94
CA PRO A 213 -29.17 1.06 5.67
C PRO A 213 -28.80 -0.31 5.13
N GLY A 214 -28.52 -1.27 6.03
CA GLY A 214 -28.08 -2.62 5.65
C GLY A 214 -26.59 -2.76 5.31
N PHE A 215 -25.85 -1.65 5.24
CA PHE A 215 -24.38 -1.69 5.12
C PHE A 215 -23.76 -1.68 6.51
N GLU A 216 -23.22 -2.80 6.92
CA GLU A 216 -22.61 -2.99 8.22
C GLU A 216 -21.10 -3.27 8.09
N ARG A 217 -20.34 -2.71 9.03
CA ARG A 217 -18.93 -3.05 9.22
C ARG A 217 -18.82 -4.11 10.30
N GLY A 218 -18.11 -5.17 9.98
CA GLY A 218 -17.76 -6.20 10.95
C GLY A 218 -16.63 -5.72 11.88
N ARG A 219 -15.99 -6.67 12.51
CA ARG A 219 -14.84 -6.37 13.38
C ARG A 219 -13.65 -5.86 12.59
N ASN A 220 -12.82 -5.04 13.25
CA ASN A 220 -11.44 -4.83 12.81
C ASN A 220 -10.66 -6.14 13.02
N LEU A 221 -10.05 -6.66 11.95
CA LEU A 221 -9.42 -7.98 11.95
C LEU A 221 -8.08 -7.94 12.69
N ASP A 222 -7.85 -8.90 13.57
CA ASP A 222 -6.58 -9.11 14.24
C ASP A 222 -5.58 -9.76 13.27
N LYS A 223 -4.53 -9.03 12.92
CA LYS A 223 -3.54 -9.40 11.90
C LYS A 223 -2.18 -9.73 12.55
N MET A 224 -1.34 -10.46 11.82
CA MET A 224 0.03 -10.75 12.21
C MET A 224 0.90 -9.49 12.32
N GLY A 225 0.67 -8.50 11.44
CA GLY A 225 1.40 -7.23 11.36
C GLY A 225 0.50 -6.13 10.82
N MET A 226 1.08 -4.94 10.59
CA MET A 226 0.37 -3.74 10.15
C MET A 226 -0.86 -3.47 11.01
N HIS A 227 -0.73 -3.56 12.34
CA HIS A 227 -1.88 -3.49 13.23
C HIS A 227 -2.58 -2.13 13.16
N ALA A 228 -1.84 -1.02 12.99
CA ALA A 228 -2.41 0.32 12.87
C ALA A 228 -3.26 0.53 11.59
N GLN A 229 -3.08 -0.32 10.56
CA GLN A 229 -3.95 -0.33 9.40
C GLN A 229 -5.23 -1.07 9.74
N ASP A 230 -6.37 -0.36 9.81
CA ASP A 230 -7.66 -1.03 9.97
C ASP A 230 -7.98 -1.90 8.75
N THR A 231 -8.52 -3.07 9.03
CA THR A 231 -8.88 -4.06 8.01
C THR A 231 -10.15 -4.76 8.45
N ALA A 232 -11.23 -4.63 7.69
CA ALA A 232 -12.55 -5.06 8.12
C ALA A 232 -13.19 -6.11 7.23
N GLU A 233 -14.19 -6.77 7.81
CA GLU A 233 -15.27 -7.43 7.09
C GLU A 233 -16.37 -6.41 6.83
N LEU A 234 -17.01 -6.46 5.65
CA LEU A 234 -18.14 -5.62 5.29
C LEU A 234 -19.31 -6.54 4.93
N PHE A 235 -20.50 -6.21 5.42
CA PHE A 235 -21.72 -6.97 5.19
C PHE A 235 -22.78 -6.10 4.53
N PHE A 236 -23.46 -6.67 3.55
CA PHE A 236 -24.51 -6.02 2.79
C PHE A 236 -25.78 -6.86 2.87
N THR A 237 -26.84 -6.31 3.48
CA THR A 237 -28.14 -6.94 3.60
C THR A 237 -29.19 -5.97 3.05
N ASP A 238 -29.68 -6.27 1.85
CA ASP A 238 -30.68 -5.45 1.13
C ASP A 238 -30.30 -3.96 1.08
N VAL A 239 -29.02 -3.67 0.84
CA VAL A 239 -28.55 -2.27 0.75
C VAL A 239 -29.07 -1.62 -0.52
N GLU A 240 -29.92 -0.62 -0.37
CA GLU A 240 -30.40 0.17 -1.49
C GLU A 240 -29.34 1.21 -1.91
N VAL A 241 -28.74 1.00 -3.08
CA VAL A 241 -27.70 1.88 -3.63
C VAL A 241 -28.26 2.61 -4.86
N PRO A 242 -28.27 3.95 -4.88
CA PRO A 242 -28.74 4.70 -6.06
C PRO A 242 -28.01 4.26 -7.32
N ALA A 243 -28.70 4.15 -8.46
CA ALA A 243 -28.08 3.84 -9.75
C ALA A 243 -27.02 4.88 -10.15
N ALA A 244 -27.14 6.11 -9.65
CA ALA A 244 -26.15 7.17 -9.80
C ALA A 244 -24.81 6.86 -9.09
N ASN A 245 -24.74 5.85 -8.24
CA ASN A 245 -23.52 5.36 -7.60
C ASN A 245 -22.82 4.25 -8.41
N LEU A 246 -23.33 3.91 -9.61
CA LEU A 246 -22.61 3.03 -10.54
C LEU A 246 -21.33 3.74 -10.99
N LEU A 247 -20.21 3.06 -10.88
CA LEU A 247 -18.92 3.58 -11.27
C LEU A 247 -18.54 3.04 -12.65
N GLY A 248 -18.46 3.93 -13.63
CA GLY A 248 -18.29 3.59 -15.05
C GLY A 248 -19.53 2.90 -15.63
N GLU A 249 -19.32 1.86 -16.43
CA GLU A 249 -20.37 1.13 -17.13
C GLU A 249 -20.72 -0.20 -16.43
N GLU A 250 -22.00 -0.56 -16.43
CA GLU A 250 -22.47 -1.86 -15.93
C GLU A 250 -21.84 -3.02 -16.73
N GLY A 251 -21.39 -4.06 -16.03
CA GLY A 251 -20.71 -5.23 -16.60
C GLY A 251 -19.24 -5.02 -16.99
N LYS A 252 -18.66 -3.85 -16.75
CA LYS A 252 -17.25 -3.54 -17.05
C LYS A 252 -16.31 -3.60 -15.84
N GLY A 253 -16.82 -3.90 -14.66
CA GLY A 253 -16.04 -3.86 -13.41
C GLY A 253 -14.76 -4.69 -13.46
N PHE A 254 -14.77 -5.87 -14.05
CA PHE A 254 -13.58 -6.71 -14.20
C PHE A 254 -12.47 -6.01 -15.01
N TYR A 255 -12.82 -5.35 -16.10
CA TYR A 255 -11.85 -4.64 -16.95
C TYR A 255 -11.24 -3.45 -16.22
N TYR A 256 -12.03 -2.72 -15.46
CA TYR A 256 -11.56 -1.58 -14.67
C TYR A 256 -10.56 -2.02 -13.60
N LEU A 257 -10.83 -3.15 -12.92
CA LEU A 257 -9.88 -3.72 -11.97
C LEU A 257 -8.55 -4.10 -12.66
N MET A 258 -8.63 -4.81 -13.80
CA MET A 258 -7.41 -5.25 -14.51
C MET A 258 -6.57 -4.05 -15.01
N HIS A 259 -7.20 -2.95 -15.38
CA HIS A 259 -6.49 -1.74 -15.85
C HIS A 259 -5.66 -1.09 -14.74
N ASN A 260 -6.17 -0.97 -13.53
CA ASN A 260 -5.51 -0.29 -12.43
C ASN A 260 -4.43 -1.14 -11.71
N LEU A 261 -4.49 -2.47 -11.85
CA LEU A 261 -3.59 -3.39 -11.13
C LEU A 261 -2.10 -3.16 -11.38
N ALA A 262 -1.69 -2.60 -12.53
CA ALA A 262 -0.28 -2.37 -12.81
C ALA A 262 0.31 -1.32 -11.85
N GLN A 263 -0.39 -0.21 -11.64
CA GLN A 263 0.00 0.85 -10.69
C GLN A 263 -0.03 0.34 -9.25
N GLU A 264 -1.09 -0.37 -8.86
CA GLU A 264 -1.23 -0.94 -7.52
C GLU A 264 -0.03 -1.86 -7.17
N ARG A 265 0.38 -2.72 -8.10
CA ARG A 265 1.53 -3.62 -7.95
C ARG A 265 2.85 -2.88 -7.89
N LEU A 266 3.01 -1.81 -8.67
CA LEU A 266 4.20 -0.97 -8.64
C LEU A 266 4.35 -0.30 -7.26
N GLY A 267 3.29 0.27 -6.69
CA GLY A 267 3.32 0.87 -5.34
C GLY A 267 3.77 -0.12 -4.27
N ILE A 268 3.29 -1.38 -4.34
CA ILE A 268 3.74 -2.46 -3.45
C ILE A 268 5.24 -2.73 -3.64
N ALA A 269 5.73 -2.78 -4.88
CA ALA A 269 7.14 -3.04 -5.18
C ALA A 269 8.05 -1.93 -4.64
N VAL A 270 7.63 -0.66 -4.78
CA VAL A 270 8.33 0.52 -4.25
C VAL A 270 8.47 0.44 -2.73
N GLY A 271 7.36 0.24 -2.03
CA GLY A 271 7.36 0.10 -0.57
C GLY A 271 8.21 -1.08 -0.08
N ALA A 272 8.16 -2.22 -0.78
CA ALA A 272 8.94 -3.39 -0.45
C ALA A 272 10.47 -3.15 -0.56
N ALA A 273 10.92 -2.48 -1.62
CA ALA A 273 12.33 -2.11 -1.79
C ALA A 273 12.80 -1.14 -0.71
N ALA A 274 11.96 -0.16 -0.35
CA ALA A 274 12.26 0.81 0.71
C ALA A 274 12.40 0.15 2.09
N VAL A 275 11.51 -0.76 2.46
CA VAL A 275 11.61 -1.52 3.72
C VAL A 275 12.85 -2.39 3.75
N ALA A 276 13.20 -3.04 2.64
CA ALA A 276 14.42 -3.84 2.57
C ALA A 276 15.67 -2.97 2.82
N ALA A 277 15.74 -1.78 2.21
CA ALA A 277 16.82 -0.83 2.45
C ALA A 277 16.87 -0.37 3.92
N ALA A 278 15.72 0.04 4.49
CA ALA A 278 15.62 0.45 5.88
C ALA A 278 16.05 -0.65 6.86
N ALA A 279 15.63 -1.89 6.63
CA ALA A 279 16.00 -3.04 7.46
C ALA A 279 17.52 -3.27 7.50
N ILE A 280 18.20 -3.07 6.36
CA ILE A 280 19.67 -3.14 6.29
C ILE A 280 20.30 -2.01 7.09
N ASP A 281 19.83 -0.77 6.96
CA ASP A 281 20.38 0.39 7.66
C ASP A 281 20.21 0.23 9.18
N TRP A 282 19.02 -0.14 9.66
CA TRP A 282 18.79 -0.42 11.09
C TRP A 282 19.69 -1.53 11.62
N THR A 283 19.93 -2.57 10.79
CA THR A 283 20.77 -3.70 11.17
C THR A 283 22.25 -3.32 11.17
N LEU A 284 22.69 -2.48 10.25
CA LEU A 284 24.05 -1.93 10.23
C LEU A 284 24.33 -1.13 11.50
N ASP A 285 23.44 -0.23 11.88
CA ASP A 285 23.59 0.59 13.08
C ASP A 285 23.62 -0.30 14.35
N TYR A 286 22.64 -1.20 14.48
CA TYR A 286 22.61 -2.13 15.59
C TYR A 286 23.87 -3.00 15.69
N THR A 287 24.33 -3.61 14.59
CA THR A 287 25.45 -4.55 14.61
C THR A 287 26.80 -3.87 14.77
N LYS A 288 26.94 -2.59 14.43
CA LYS A 288 28.14 -1.78 14.71
C LYS A 288 28.27 -1.47 16.22
N GLU A 289 27.16 -1.27 16.91
CA GLU A 289 27.14 -0.95 18.35
C GLU A 289 27.16 -2.21 19.23
N ARG A 290 26.40 -3.22 18.86
CA ARG A 290 26.27 -4.47 19.62
C ARG A 290 27.56 -5.27 19.58
N LYS A 291 28.13 -5.55 20.77
CA LYS A 291 29.35 -6.35 20.91
C LYS A 291 29.07 -7.75 21.39
N ALA A 292 29.80 -8.72 20.84
CA ALA A 292 29.86 -10.11 21.28
C ALA A 292 31.31 -10.62 21.10
N PHE A 293 31.78 -11.43 22.03
CA PHE A 293 33.17 -11.96 22.00
C PHE A 293 34.23 -10.87 21.83
N GLY A 294 34.03 -9.72 22.48
CA GLY A 294 34.99 -8.60 22.51
C GLY A 294 35.01 -7.66 21.30
N GLN A 295 34.14 -7.87 20.29
CA GLN A 295 34.08 -7.02 19.10
C GLN A 295 32.63 -6.77 18.62
N PRO A 296 32.38 -5.72 17.81
CA PRO A 296 31.07 -5.50 17.19
C PRO A 296 30.59 -6.67 16.37
N VAL A 297 29.27 -6.96 16.41
CA VAL A 297 28.66 -8.05 15.63
C VAL A 297 28.92 -7.87 14.12
N ALA A 298 28.93 -6.64 13.63
CA ALA A 298 29.26 -6.32 12.24
C ALA A 298 30.67 -6.77 11.80
N HIS A 299 31.61 -6.98 12.73
CA HIS A 299 32.98 -7.34 12.40
C HIS A 299 33.18 -8.86 12.19
N PHE A 300 32.22 -9.70 12.54
CA PHE A 300 32.30 -11.13 12.23
C PHE A 300 32.18 -11.36 10.75
N GLN A 301 32.94 -12.33 10.21
CA GLN A 301 32.99 -12.61 8.79
C GLN A 301 31.61 -12.94 8.22
N ASN A 302 30.85 -13.79 8.89
CA ASN A 302 29.50 -14.16 8.45
C ASN A 302 28.53 -12.95 8.42
N SER A 303 28.62 -12.04 9.39
CA SER A 303 27.80 -10.81 9.41
C SER A 303 28.10 -9.94 8.19
N LYS A 304 29.40 -9.77 7.86
CA LYS A 304 29.83 -9.02 6.65
C LYS A 304 29.32 -9.65 5.37
N PHE A 305 29.36 -10.98 5.24
CA PHE A 305 28.89 -11.67 4.06
C PHE A 305 27.38 -11.52 3.89
N VAL A 306 26.60 -11.71 4.96
CA VAL A 306 25.16 -11.53 4.94
C VAL A 306 24.79 -10.10 4.55
N LEU A 307 25.38 -9.09 5.20
CA LEU A 307 25.10 -7.69 4.91
C LEU A 307 25.49 -7.30 3.47
N ALA A 308 26.61 -7.79 2.96
CA ALA A 308 27.05 -7.56 1.59
C ALA A 308 26.07 -8.17 0.56
N GLU A 309 25.63 -9.40 0.78
CA GLU A 309 24.64 -10.09 -0.07
C GLU A 309 23.33 -9.30 -0.11
N LEU A 310 22.75 -8.99 1.07
CA LEU A 310 21.48 -8.28 1.19
C LEU A 310 21.54 -6.87 0.58
N HIS A 311 22.62 -6.14 0.84
CA HIS A 311 22.83 -4.81 0.25
C HIS A 311 22.87 -4.87 -1.28
N THR A 312 23.65 -5.81 -1.85
CA THR A 312 23.79 -5.95 -3.30
C THR A 312 22.46 -6.26 -3.98
N GLU A 313 21.71 -7.24 -3.43
CA GLU A 313 20.40 -7.60 -3.97
C GLU A 313 19.38 -6.46 -3.86
N THR A 314 19.39 -5.72 -2.74
CA THR A 314 18.51 -4.57 -2.54
C THR A 314 18.83 -3.44 -3.50
N GLN A 315 20.12 -3.16 -3.77
CA GLN A 315 20.52 -2.16 -4.77
C GLN A 315 20.07 -2.57 -6.19
N ALA A 316 20.19 -3.84 -6.55
CA ALA A 316 19.70 -4.34 -7.83
C ALA A 316 18.17 -4.21 -7.96
N ALA A 317 17.44 -4.52 -6.88
CA ALA A 317 16.00 -4.37 -6.85
C ALA A 317 15.58 -2.89 -6.95
N GLN A 318 16.29 -1.97 -6.30
CA GLN A 318 16.03 -0.55 -6.39
C GLN A 318 16.18 -0.02 -7.82
N VAL A 319 17.26 -0.39 -8.52
CA VAL A 319 17.46 -0.01 -9.93
C VAL A 319 16.34 -0.53 -10.82
N TYR A 320 15.89 -1.76 -10.59
CA TYR A 320 14.77 -2.33 -11.33
C TYR A 320 13.45 -1.59 -11.06
N VAL A 321 13.17 -1.26 -9.80
CA VAL A 321 11.97 -0.50 -9.40
C VAL A 321 12.02 0.91 -9.99
N ASP A 322 13.18 1.59 -9.94
CA ASP A 322 13.37 2.91 -10.55
C ASP A 322 13.02 2.89 -12.04
N ARG A 323 13.49 1.87 -12.76
CA ARG A 323 13.12 1.74 -14.18
C ARG A 323 11.63 1.49 -14.37
N CYS A 324 10.97 0.74 -13.49
CA CYS A 324 9.51 0.55 -13.55
C CYS A 324 8.75 1.87 -13.27
N ILE A 325 9.22 2.69 -12.34
CA ILE A 325 8.65 4.03 -12.08
C ILE A 325 8.75 4.90 -13.33
N GLU A 326 9.92 4.98 -13.96
CA GLU A 326 10.11 5.74 -15.22
C GLU A 326 9.14 5.25 -16.31
N LEU A 327 9.06 3.93 -16.53
CA LEU A 327 8.14 3.34 -17.50
C LEU A 327 6.68 3.65 -17.19
N HIS A 328 6.32 3.71 -15.92
CA HIS A 328 4.97 4.09 -15.51
C HIS A 328 4.67 5.55 -15.84
N CYS A 329 5.58 6.48 -15.51
CA CYS A 329 5.47 7.89 -15.88
C CYS A 329 5.41 8.11 -17.40
N GLU A 330 6.05 7.24 -18.17
CA GLU A 330 6.00 7.25 -19.65
C GLU A 330 4.72 6.58 -20.22
N GLY A 331 3.85 6.00 -19.38
CA GLY A 331 2.69 5.21 -19.80
C GLY A 331 3.05 3.89 -20.51
N LYS A 332 4.25 3.35 -20.27
CA LYS A 332 4.82 2.17 -20.93
C LYS A 332 4.99 0.95 -20.04
N LEU A 333 4.74 1.07 -18.75
CA LEU A 333 4.84 -0.07 -17.82
C LEU A 333 3.78 -1.12 -18.16
N THR A 334 4.22 -2.35 -18.48
CA THR A 334 3.28 -3.45 -18.77
C THR A 334 2.82 -4.14 -17.48
N ALA A 335 1.68 -4.84 -17.56
CA ALA A 335 1.16 -5.61 -16.43
C ALA A 335 2.14 -6.70 -15.96
N GLU A 336 2.87 -7.30 -16.88
CA GLU A 336 3.88 -8.35 -16.61
C GLU A 336 5.11 -7.77 -15.90
N GLN A 337 5.56 -6.58 -16.32
CA GLN A 337 6.67 -5.88 -15.67
C GLN A 337 6.30 -5.47 -14.25
N ALA A 338 5.10 -4.93 -14.04
CA ALA A 338 4.60 -4.60 -12.71
C ALA A 338 4.43 -5.86 -11.83
N ALA A 339 3.95 -6.97 -12.41
CA ALA A 339 3.85 -8.25 -11.70
C ALA A 339 5.24 -8.80 -11.31
N ALA A 340 6.21 -8.71 -12.22
CA ALA A 340 7.60 -9.11 -11.97
C ALA A 340 8.23 -8.27 -10.85
N ALA A 341 8.07 -6.95 -10.90
CA ALA A 341 8.55 -6.05 -9.85
C ALA A 341 7.95 -6.44 -8.49
N LYS A 342 6.62 -6.60 -8.43
CA LYS A 342 5.90 -6.88 -7.19
C LYS A 342 6.35 -8.19 -6.53
N TYR A 343 6.31 -9.34 -7.25
CA TYR A 343 6.64 -10.60 -6.59
C TYR A 343 8.10 -10.66 -6.17
N TRP A 344 9.01 -10.18 -7.02
CA TRP A 344 10.45 -10.28 -6.75
C TRP A 344 10.85 -9.39 -5.57
N THR A 345 10.41 -8.12 -5.54
CA THR A 345 10.77 -7.20 -4.44
C THR A 345 10.16 -7.61 -3.11
N THR A 346 8.91 -8.14 -3.11
CA THR A 346 8.27 -8.60 -1.86
C THR A 346 8.88 -9.90 -1.33
N GLU A 347 9.33 -10.82 -2.20
CA GLU A 347 10.10 -11.99 -1.79
C GLU A 347 11.48 -11.59 -1.26
N LEU A 348 12.15 -10.62 -1.90
CA LEU A 348 13.42 -10.06 -1.43
C LEU A 348 13.26 -9.35 -0.08
N GLN A 349 12.23 -8.52 0.08
CA GLN A 349 11.92 -7.87 1.35
C GLN A 349 11.81 -8.88 2.49
N ASN A 350 11.02 -9.94 2.30
CA ASN A 350 10.87 -11.01 3.30
C ASN A 350 12.22 -11.67 3.62
N LYS A 351 13.06 -11.96 2.60
CA LYS A 351 14.42 -12.49 2.79
C LYS A 351 15.28 -11.54 3.62
N VAL A 352 15.28 -10.26 3.26
CA VAL A 352 16.10 -9.23 3.91
C VAL A 352 15.71 -9.07 5.38
N VAL A 353 14.43 -8.86 5.67
CA VAL A 353 13.99 -8.64 7.07
C VAL A 353 14.24 -9.87 7.93
N ASP A 354 14.06 -11.09 7.41
CA ASP A 354 14.33 -12.34 8.12
C ASP A 354 15.81 -12.47 8.50
N ARG A 355 16.71 -12.20 7.54
CA ARG A 355 18.15 -12.23 7.79
C ARG A 355 18.60 -11.13 8.76
N CYS A 356 17.96 -9.96 8.69
CA CYS A 356 18.21 -8.86 9.61
C CYS A 356 17.74 -9.17 11.03
N VAL A 357 16.58 -9.79 11.21
CA VAL A 357 16.11 -10.31 12.53
C VAL A 357 17.15 -11.25 13.12
N GLN A 358 17.69 -12.18 12.33
CA GLN A 358 18.72 -13.11 12.79
C GLN A 358 19.98 -12.40 13.30
N LEU A 359 20.40 -11.31 12.63
CA LEU A 359 21.59 -10.53 13.06
C LEU A 359 21.33 -9.71 14.33
N HIS A 360 20.09 -9.38 14.66
CA HIS A 360 19.72 -8.75 15.93
C HIS A 360 19.67 -9.75 17.10
N GLY A 361 19.62 -11.07 16.83
CA GLY A 361 19.50 -12.09 17.86
C GLY A 361 18.19 -11.94 18.67
N GLY A 362 18.24 -12.13 19.99
CA GLY A 362 17.06 -12.02 20.85
C GLY A 362 16.31 -10.68 20.76
N TYR A 363 17.01 -9.58 20.50
CA TYR A 363 16.39 -8.27 20.32
C TYR A 363 15.63 -8.16 19.00
N GLY A 364 15.99 -8.92 17.97
CA GLY A 364 15.22 -9.01 16.74
C GLY A 364 13.84 -9.66 16.89
N TYR A 365 13.58 -10.32 18.04
CA TYR A 365 12.28 -10.93 18.38
C TYR A 365 11.40 -10.01 19.24
N MET A 366 11.92 -8.85 19.65
CA MET A 366 11.21 -7.90 20.51
C MET A 366 10.56 -6.81 19.69
N ARG A 367 9.26 -6.62 19.84
CA ARG A 367 8.48 -5.61 19.06
C ARG A 367 8.90 -4.16 19.30
N GLU A 368 9.66 -3.90 20.37
CA GLU A 368 10.31 -2.60 20.61
C GLU A 368 11.33 -2.24 19.52
N TYR A 369 11.86 -3.25 18.82
CA TYR A 369 12.78 -3.05 17.70
C TYR A 369 12.02 -3.04 16.37
N PRO A 370 12.29 -2.06 15.50
CA PRO A 370 11.57 -1.92 14.25
C PRO A 370 11.70 -3.13 13.33
N ILE A 371 12.82 -3.84 13.41
CA ILE A 371 13.06 -5.02 12.58
C ILE A 371 12.07 -6.14 12.89
N ALA A 372 11.64 -6.31 14.15
CA ALA A 372 10.64 -7.30 14.54
C ALA A 372 9.26 -6.96 13.95
N ARG A 373 8.88 -5.67 13.97
CA ARG A 373 7.65 -5.20 13.34
C ARG A 373 7.71 -5.36 11.83
N ALA A 374 8.81 -4.91 11.22
CA ALA A 374 9.02 -5.03 9.77
C ALA A 374 8.93 -6.48 9.28
N TRP A 375 9.39 -7.46 10.09
CA TRP A 375 9.26 -8.87 9.75
C TRP A 375 7.79 -9.31 9.66
N ALA A 376 6.98 -8.94 10.62
CA ALA A 376 5.55 -9.25 10.63
C ALA A 376 4.79 -8.52 9.52
N ASP A 377 5.07 -7.22 9.34
CA ASP A 377 4.43 -6.36 8.35
C ASP A 377 4.74 -6.76 6.92
N SER A 378 5.97 -7.24 6.67
CA SER A 378 6.41 -7.63 5.33
C SER A 378 5.72 -8.89 4.82
N ARG A 379 5.21 -9.74 5.72
CA ARG A 379 4.69 -11.06 5.30
C ARG A 379 3.48 -10.97 4.38
N ILE A 380 2.61 -9.98 4.56
CA ILE A 380 1.42 -9.78 3.73
C ILE A 380 1.76 -9.31 2.30
N GLN A 381 2.92 -8.68 2.10
CA GLN A 381 3.31 -8.08 0.83
C GLN A 381 3.34 -9.08 -0.34
N SER A 382 3.68 -10.33 -0.10
CA SER A 382 3.66 -11.39 -1.10
C SER A 382 2.27 -12.05 -1.29
N ILE A 383 1.24 -11.58 -0.58
CA ILE A 383 -0.12 -12.14 -0.63
C ILE A 383 -1.10 -11.17 -1.28
N TYR A 384 -1.25 -9.94 -0.73
CA TYR A 384 -2.21 -8.96 -1.25
C TYR A 384 -1.77 -8.34 -2.60
N GLY A 385 -2.67 -7.67 -3.32
CA GLY A 385 -2.40 -7.14 -4.66
C GLY A 385 -2.09 -8.22 -5.71
N GLY A 386 -2.45 -9.47 -5.40
CA GLY A 386 -2.14 -10.70 -6.14
C GLY A 386 -0.96 -11.45 -5.52
N THR A 387 -1.15 -12.75 -5.22
CA THR A 387 -0.09 -13.57 -4.62
C THR A 387 1.13 -13.71 -5.54
N SER A 388 2.29 -14.08 -4.96
CA SER A 388 3.50 -14.37 -5.76
C SER A 388 3.22 -15.37 -6.88
N GLU A 389 2.37 -16.37 -6.65
CA GLU A 389 1.98 -17.38 -7.64
C GLU A 389 1.20 -16.76 -8.80
N ILE A 390 0.22 -15.88 -8.50
CA ILE A 390 -0.53 -15.15 -9.54
C ILE A 390 0.40 -14.22 -10.33
N MET A 391 1.34 -13.54 -9.67
CA MET A 391 2.30 -12.70 -10.36
C MET A 391 3.22 -13.52 -11.29
N LYS A 392 3.72 -14.66 -10.80
CA LYS A 392 4.55 -15.59 -11.60
C LYS A 392 3.75 -16.19 -12.77
N GLU A 393 2.46 -16.47 -12.59
CA GLU A 393 1.57 -16.92 -13.67
C GLU A 393 1.40 -15.86 -14.76
N ILE A 394 1.21 -14.59 -14.39
CA ILE A 394 1.11 -13.48 -15.36
C ILE A 394 2.39 -13.38 -16.19
N VAL A 395 3.54 -13.36 -15.52
CA VAL A 395 4.84 -13.29 -16.19
C VAL A 395 5.08 -14.55 -17.04
N GLY A 396 4.82 -15.73 -16.48
CA GLY A 396 5.03 -17.00 -17.16
C GLY A 396 4.22 -17.14 -18.45
N ARG A 397 2.92 -16.79 -18.42
CA ARG A 397 2.07 -16.77 -19.63
C ARG A 397 2.63 -15.87 -20.72
N SER A 398 3.08 -14.69 -20.36
CA SER A 398 3.66 -13.76 -21.33
C SER A 398 4.94 -14.32 -21.98
N LEU A 399 5.74 -15.09 -21.24
CA LEU A 399 6.97 -15.68 -21.74
C LEU A 399 6.73 -16.88 -22.68
N VAL A 400 5.69 -17.69 -22.42
CA VAL A 400 5.45 -18.93 -23.20
C VAL A 400 4.37 -18.77 -24.26
N GLY A 401 3.68 -17.63 -24.33
CA GLY A 401 2.65 -17.37 -25.34
C GLY A 401 1.35 -18.11 -25.07
N GLY A 402 0.88 -18.16 -23.81
CA GLY A 402 -0.37 -18.81 -23.36
C GLY A 402 -1.57 -17.89 -23.29
#